data_f01c35343205e202b6e4c5f8fbe1fa28
#
_entry.id   f01c35343205e202b6e4c5f8fbe1fa28
#
_cell.length_a   1.000
_cell.length_b   1.000
_cell.length_c   1.000
_cell.angle_alpha   90.00
_cell.angle_beta   90.00
_cell.angle_gamma   90.00
#
_symmetry.space_group_name_H-M   'P 1'
#
loop_
_entity.id
_entity.type
_entity.pdbx_description
1 polymer ?
#
loop_
_entity_poly.entity_id
_entity_poly.type
_entity_poly.pdbx_seq_one_letter_code
_entity_poly.pdbx_strand_id
1 'polypeptide(L)'
;MPAMYLGCTFVLMEAFDPAGLIDVMIANDVTHAVLVPSQIIQLLADPAFDEAHIPSLEMVLTVGAPLHLEHKEELVRRMPKRFYELYGLTEGLCTVLDRDAPHSKLGSVGVPPPLYELRIVDDDGNDVPVCEVGEIVGRGPVLMPGYYKRPDLTAEAIRDGWLHSGDLGRLDEDGYLYLVDRKKDMIISGGVNVYPRDIEELVVAHPSVRDVAVFGAPHPQWGEHPVAAVVLDEEVDLEEVRLWVNERVEARYQKVGVVYVVDAFPVNVAGKTLRRVLRDDYLEG
;
A
#
# COMPACT_ATOMS: atom_id res chain seq x y z
N MET A 1 -14.28 13.95 9.46
CA MET A 1 -15.61 14.11 10.10
C MET A 1 -15.65 13.65 11.56
N PRO A 2 -15.20 12.45 12.00
CA PRO A 2 -15.26 12.06 13.42
C PRO A 2 -14.58 13.05 14.37
N ALA A 3 -13.38 13.51 14.05
CA ALA A 3 -12.64 14.47 14.86
C ALA A 3 -13.37 15.82 15.04
N MET A 4 -14.05 16.33 14.01
CA MET A 4 -14.89 17.54 14.14
C MET A 4 -16.10 17.27 15.04
N TYR A 5 -16.76 16.12 14.89
CA TYR A 5 -17.88 15.74 15.72
C TYR A 5 -17.49 15.59 17.20
N LEU A 6 -16.27 15.11 17.46
CA LEU A 6 -15.73 14.97 18.82
C LEU A 6 -15.15 16.28 19.37
N GLY A 7 -15.15 17.37 18.61
CA GLY A 7 -14.64 18.67 19.04
C GLY A 7 -13.11 18.74 19.13
N CYS A 8 -12.40 17.93 18.34
CA CYS A 8 -10.95 17.95 18.32
C CYS A 8 -10.41 19.22 17.66
N THR A 9 -9.23 19.66 18.11
CA THR A 9 -8.47 20.72 17.43
C THR A 9 -7.79 20.15 16.19
N PHE A 10 -7.91 20.87 15.07
CA PHE A 10 -7.18 20.55 13.84
C PHE A 10 -6.00 21.50 13.68
N VAL A 11 -4.83 20.94 13.46
CA VAL A 11 -3.65 21.68 13.05
C VAL A 11 -3.44 21.44 11.57
N LEU A 12 -3.53 22.48 10.75
CA LEU A 12 -3.47 22.42 9.30
C LEU A 12 -2.20 23.08 8.79
N MET A 13 -1.58 22.46 7.78
CA MET A 13 -0.46 23.04 7.05
C MET A 13 -0.90 23.30 5.60
N GLU A 14 -0.36 24.35 4.96
CA GLU A 14 -0.67 24.68 3.56
C GLU A 14 -0.04 23.66 2.59
N ALA A 15 1.15 23.15 2.94
CA ALA A 15 1.86 22.14 2.17
C ALA A 15 2.57 21.17 3.13
N PHE A 16 2.82 19.97 2.64
CA PHE A 16 3.62 18.99 3.38
C PHE A 16 5.11 19.37 3.29
N ASP A 17 5.73 19.51 4.44
CA ASP A 17 7.16 19.66 4.66
C ASP A 17 7.53 18.81 5.88
N PRO A 18 8.41 17.79 5.75
CA PRO A 18 8.68 16.85 6.84
C PRO A 18 9.18 17.53 8.12
N ALA A 19 10.19 18.39 8.01
CA ALA A 19 10.76 19.08 9.18
C ALA A 19 9.74 20.04 9.81
N GLY A 20 9.04 20.84 9.00
CA GLY A 20 7.99 21.74 9.49
C GLY A 20 6.81 20.98 10.12
N LEU A 21 6.50 19.76 9.64
CA LEU A 21 5.45 18.94 10.27
C LEU A 21 5.87 18.45 11.65
N ILE A 22 7.12 18.02 11.83
CA ILE A 22 7.67 17.62 13.14
C ILE A 22 7.60 18.79 14.11
N ASP A 23 8.05 19.98 13.69
CA ASP A 23 7.98 21.21 14.51
C ASP A 23 6.55 21.55 14.91
N VAL A 24 5.60 21.44 13.98
CA VAL A 24 4.18 21.67 14.23
C VAL A 24 3.60 20.63 15.20
N MET A 25 3.98 19.36 15.09
CA MET A 25 3.56 18.31 16.01
C MET A 25 4.04 18.58 17.43
N ILE A 26 5.29 19.01 17.60
CA ILE A 26 5.88 19.34 18.89
C ILE A 26 5.23 20.61 19.48
N ALA A 27 5.13 21.67 18.68
CA ALA A 27 4.65 22.98 19.15
C ALA A 27 3.16 22.99 19.55
N ASN A 28 2.36 22.04 19.05
CA ASN A 28 0.92 21.97 19.29
C ASN A 28 0.49 20.73 20.06
N ASP A 29 1.43 19.97 20.63
CA ASP A 29 1.16 18.70 21.35
C ASP A 29 0.22 17.79 20.57
N VAL A 30 0.52 17.58 19.26
CA VAL A 30 -0.33 16.77 18.37
C VAL A 30 -0.36 15.32 18.87
N THR A 31 -1.56 14.78 19.01
CA THR A 31 -1.78 13.42 19.50
C THR A 31 -2.04 12.41 18.40
N HIS A 32 -2.62 12.84 17.26
CA HIS A 32 -3.03 11.95 16.18
C HIS A 32 -2.62 12.53 14.83
N ALA A 33 -1.93 11.75 14.03
CA ALA A 33 -1.52 12.10 12.68
C ALA A 33 -2.07 11.07 11.68
N VAL A 34 -2.66 11.55 10.57
CA VAL A 34 -3.10 10.71 9.45
C VAL A 34 -2.24 11.08 8.26
N LEU A 35 -1.46 10.12 7.77
CA LEU A 35 -0.41 10.32 6.79
C LEU A 35 -0.54 9.28 5.67
N VAL A 36 -0.16 9.66 4.45
CA VAL A 36 0.00 8.69 3.37
C VAL A 36 1.42 8.09 3.41
N PRO A 37 1.64 6.89 2.82
CA PRO A 37 2.95 6.23 2.84
C PRO A 37 4.13 7.10 2.44
N SER A 38 4.00 7.87 1.35
CA SER A 38 5.07 8.76 0.89
C SER A 38 5.46 9.85 1.91
N GLN A 39 4.53 10.30 2.73
CA GLN A 39 4.80 11.23 3.82
C GLN A 39 5.53 10.55 4.98
N ILE A 40 5.12 9.31 5.32
CA ILE A 40 5.80 8.52 6.36
C ILE A 40 7.25 8.24 5.96
N ILE A 41 7.49 7.81 4.72
CA ILE A 41 8.84 7.55 4.20
C ILE A 41 9.73 8.80 4.35
N GLN A 42 9.21 9.98 3.98
CA GLN A 42 9.96 11.24 4.12
C GLN A 42 10.20 11.62 5.60
N LEU A 43 9.24 11.37 6.49
CA LEU A 43 9.41 11.60 7.92
C LEU A 43 10.43 10.64 8.54
N LEU A 44 10.46 9.39 8.11
CA LEU A 44 11.44 8.41 8.59
C LEU A 44 12.88 8.77 8.19
N ALA A 45 13.08 9.58 7.16
CA ALA A 45 14.40 10.12 6.84
C ALA A 45 14.92 11.14 7.88
N ASP A 46 14.02 11.75 8.68
CA ASP A 46 14.40 12.68 9.75
C ASP A 46 14.54 11.93 11.08
N PRO A 47 15.71 11.97 11.74
CA PRO A 47 15.93 11.32 13.04
C PRO A 47 15.06 11.89 14.18
N ALA A 48 14.51 13.10 14.03
CA ALA A 48 13.63 13.71 15.02
C ALA A 48 12.19 13.16 14.96
N PHE A 49 11.85 12.35 13.96
CA PHE A 49 10.57 11.66 13.91
C PHE A 49 10.60 10.38 14.76
N ASP A 50 10.57 10.55 16.08
CA ASP A 50 10.57 9.46 17.06
C ASP A 50 9.76 9.81 18.33
N GLU A 51 9.56 8.80 19.19
CA GLU A 51 8.80 8.95 20.44
C GLU A 51 9.44 9.95 21.43
N ALA A 52 10.77 10.06 21.43
CA ALA A 52 11.47 10.93 22.38
C ALA A 52 11.29 12.42 22.01
N HIS A 53 11.25 12.73 20.73
CA HIS A 53 11.06 14.11 20.25
C HIS A 53 9.58 14.50 20.18
N ILE A 54 8.66 13.56 19.92
CA ILE A 54 7.22 13.82 19.82
C ILE A 54 6.44 12.97 20.85
N PRO A 55 6.61 13.21 22.14
CA PRO A 55 6.02 12.37 23.20
C PRO A 55 4.48 12.45 23.23
N SER A 56 3.89 13.54 22.76
CA SER A 56 2.44 13.74 22.69
C SER A 56 1.75 12.86 21.65
N LEU A 57 2.48 12.39 20.63
CA LEU A 57 1.90 11.63 19.52
C LEU A 57 1.48 10.23 19.97
N GLU A 58 0.20 9.94 19.95
CA GLU A 58 -0.40 8.67 20.37
C GLU A 58 -0.79 7.76 19.20
N MET A 59 -0.99 8.34 18.01
CA MET A 59 -1.40 7.60 16.83
C MET A 59 -0.75 8.16 15.55
N VAL A 60 -0.14 7.27 14.80
CA VAL A 60 0.24 7.49 13.39
C VAL A 60 -0.57 6.50 12.56
N LEU A 61 -1.55 7.01 11.83
CA LEU A 61 -2.39 6.22 10.94
C LEU A 61 -1.93 6.42 9.49
N THR A 62 -1.61 5.33 8.81
CA THR A 62 -1.40 5.35 7.36
C THR A 62 -2.63 4.85 6.60
N VAL A 63 -2.87 5.45 5.45
CA VAL A 63 -4.02 5.13 4.57
C VAL A 63 -3.74 5.55 3.14
N GLY A 64 -4.43 4.94 2.19
CA GLY A 64 -4.47 5.36 0.78
C GLY A 64 -3.59 4.54 -0.16
N ALA A 65 -2.48 3.99 0.31
CA ALA A 65 -1.65 3.02 -0.39
C ALA A 65 -1.01 2.07 0.62
N PRO A 66 -0.51 0.90 0.21
CA PRO A 66 0.26 0.03 1.09
C PRO A 66 1.57 0.71 1.51
N LEU A 67 1.94 0.59 2.79
CA LEU A 67 3.27 0.91 3.28
C LEU A 67 4.10 -0.37 3.26
N HIS A 68 5.32 -0.32 2.70
CA HIS A 68 6.22 -1.48 2.66
C HIS A 68 6.63 -1.93 4.07
N LEU A 69 6.86 -3.24 4.23
CA LEU A 69 7.15 -3.85 5.53
C LEU A 69 8.35 -3.20 6.23
N GLU A 70 9.42 -2.91 5.50
CA GLU A 70 10.62 -2.26 6.04
C GLU A 70 10.29 -0.92 6.73
N HIS A 71 9.48 -0.08 6.09
CA HIS A 71 9.06 1.20 6.66
C HIS A 71 8.11 1.03 7.86
N LYS A 72 7.27 -0.01 7.85
CA LYS A 72 6.43 -0.35 9.02
C LYS A 72 7.29 -0.75 10.22
N GLU A 73 8.29 -1.60 10.00
CA GLU A 73 9.23 -2.04 11.03
C GLU A 73 10.00 -0.86 11.62
N GLU A 74 10.51 0.01 10.76
CA GLU A 74 11.22 1.22 11.18
C GLU A 74 10.29 2.18 11.96
N LEU A 75 9.07 2.38 11.50
CA LEU A 75 8.08 3.22 12.19
C LEU A 75 7.73 2.65 13.57
N VAL A 76 7.45 1.35 13.67
CA VAL A 76 7.14 0.68 14.95
C VAL A 76 8.35 0.74 15.91
N ARG A 77 9.57 0.65 15.39
CA ARG A 77 10.79 0.77 16.19
C ARG A 77 10.96 2.17 16.79
N ARG A 78 10.66 3.24 16.00
CA ARG A 78 10.77 4.64 16.47
C ARG A 78 9.57 5.11 17.28
N MET A 79 8.38 4.61 16.94
CA MET A 79 7.08 4.99 17.53
C MET A 79 6.36 3.74 18.08
N PRO A 80 6.91 3.06 19.10
CA PRO A 80 6.33 1.83 19.62
C PRO A 80 4.88 2.03 20.05
N LYS A 81 4.01 1.08 19.66
CA LYS A 81 2.57 1.10 19.98
C LYS A 81 1.80 2.35 19.55
N ARG A 82 2.21 2.98 18.44
CA ARG A 82 1.54 4.18 17.91
C ARG A 82 1.11 4.01 16.44
N PHE A 83 1.56 2.95 15.80
CA PHE A 83 1.28 2.68 14.40
C PHE A 83 -0.09 2.03 14.20
N TYR A 84 -0.81 2.56 13.21
CA TYR A 84 -2.04 1.99 12.68
C TYR A 84 -2.00 2.05 11.15
N GLU A 85 -2.54 1.04 10.50
CA GLU A 85 -2.75 1.05 9.06
C GLU A 85 -4.20 0.74 8.76
N LEU A 86 -4.80 1.55 7.88
CA LEU A 86 -6.15 1.33 7.37
C LEU A 86 -6.06 1.00 5.88
N TYR A 87 -6.44 -0.21 5.52
CA TYR A 87 -6.80 -0.55 4.15
C TYR A 87 -8.30 -0.38 4.00
N GLY A 88 -8.73 0.20 2.90
CA GLY A 88 -10.15 0.33 2.62
C GLY A 88 -10.46 1.11 1.36
N LEU A 89 -11.73 1.06 1.02
CA LEU A 89 -12.33 1.70 -0.13
C LEU A 89 -13.42 2.67 0.32
N THR A 90 -13.54 3.78 -0.38
CA THR A 90 -14.61 4.78 -0.17
C THR A 90 -15.99 4.14 -0.33
N GLU A 91 -16.07 3.09 -1.09
CA GLU A 91 -17.25 2.26 -1.35
C GLU A 91 -17.75 1.50 -0.12
N GLY A 92 -16.94 1.36 0.95
CA GLY A 92 -17.43 0.88 2.24
C GLY A 92 -16.83 -0.41 2.77
N LEU A 93 -15.64 -0.79 2.31
CA LEU A 93 -14.84 -1.88 2.88
C LEU A 93 -13.65 -1.30 3.64
N CYS A 94 -13.33 -1.85 4.82
CA CYS A 94 -12.06 -1.56 5.48
C CYS A 94 -11.55 -2.70 6.37
N THR A 95 -10.22 -2.71 6.57
CA THR A 95 -9.53 -3.44 7.64
C THR A 95 -8.60 -2.49 8.39
N VAL A 96 -8.24 -2.83 9.60
CA VAL A 96 -7.35 -2.05 10.45
C VAL A 96 -6.29 -2.96 11.06
N LEU A 97 -5.02 -2.62 10.80
CA LEU A 97 -3.89 -3.11 11.58
C LEU A 97 -3.70 -2.14 12.74
N ASP A 98 -3.91 -2.59 13.95
CA ASP A 98 -3.81 -1.75 15.13
C ASP A 98 -2.43 -1.87 15.82
N ARG A 99 -2.17 -0.97 16.76
CA ARG A 99 -0.91 -0.88 17.52
C ARG A 99 -0.60 -2.09 18.40
N ASP A 100 -1.60 -2.91 18.70
CA ASP A 100 -1.46 -4.10 19.56
C ASP A 100 -1.32 -5.39 18.73
N ALA A 101 -1.36 -5.28 17.39
CA ALA A 101 -1.11 -6.41 16.51
C ALA A 101 0.29 -7.02 16.75
N PRO A 102 0.43 -8.36 16.72
CA PRO A 102 1.72 -9.01 16.84
C PRO A 102 2.69 -8.53 15.74
N HIS A 103 3.99 -8.41 16.06
CA HIS A 103 5.02 -8.00 15.09
C HIS A 103 5.03 -8.88 13.83
N SER A 104 4.74 -10.18 13.97
CA SER A 104 4.61 -11.12 12.85
C SER A 104 3.47 -10.79 11.87
N LYS A 105 2.55 -9.90 12.25
CA LYS A 105 1.41 -9.46 11.43
C LYS A 105 1.63 -8.10 10.74
N LEU A 106 2.79 -7.47 10.94
CA LEU A 106 3.09 -6.16 10.31
C LEU A 106 3.03 -6.19 8.78
N GLY A 107 3.28 -7.32 8.14
CA GLY A 107 3.11 -7.48 6.69
C GLY A 107 1.64 -7.44 6.21
N SER A 108 0.68 -7.57 7.13
CA SER A 108 -0.76 -7.50 6.83
C SER A 108 -1.28 -6.05 6.83
N VAL A 109 -2.52 -5.88 6.42
CA VAL A 109 -3.31 -4.64 6.60
C VAL A 109 -4.40 -4.82 7.67
N GLY A 110 -4.20 -5.77 8.58
CA GLY A 110 -5.04 -6.00 9.75
C GLY A 110 -6.27 -6.84 9.48
N VAL A 111 -7.27 -6.64 10.34
CA VAL A 111 -8.52 -7.39 10.36
C VAL A 111 -9.72 -6.46 10.14
N PRO A 112 -10.87 -6.96 9.66
CA PRO A 112 -12.08 -6.16 9.56
C PRO A 112 -12.52 -5.69 10.95
N PRO A 113 -12.88 -4.40 11.13
CA PRO A 113 -13.41 -3.90 12.40
C PRO A 113 -14.80 -4.48 12.67
N PRO A 114 -15.32 -4.34 13.90
CA PRO A 114 -16.65 -4.84 14.25
C PRO A 114 -17.73 -4.42 13.25
N LEU A 115 -18.65 -5.33 12.93
CA LEU A 115 -19.73 -5.17 11.95
C LEU A 115 -19.32 -5.17 10.47
N TYR A 116 -18.04 -5.33 10.17
CA TYR A 116 -17.58 -5.58 8.81
C TYR A 116 -17.34 -7.06 8.60
N GLU A 117 -17.66 -7.53 7.41
CA GLU A 117 -17.41 -8.89 6.97
C GLU A 117 -16.51 -8.85 5.73
N LEU A 118 -15.57 -9.78 5.67
CA LEU A 118 -14.61 -9.89 4.58
C LEU A 118 -14.47 -11.35 4.18
N ARG A 119 -14.39 -11.59 2.86
CA ARG A 119 -14.14 -12.89 2.26
C ARG A 119 -13.11 -12.75 1.15
N ILE A 120 -12.42 -13.84 0.85
CA ILE A 120 -11.56 -13.96 -0.33
C ILE A 120 -12.24 -14.95 -1.27
N VAL A 121 -12.47 -14.52 -2.52
CA VAL A 121 -13.25 -15.31 -3.48
C VAL A 121 -12.50 -15.53 -4.79
N ASP A 122 -12.81 -16.63 -5.46
CA ASP A 122 -12.39 -16.92 -6.82
C ASP A 122 -13.21 -16.12 -7.86
N ASP A 123 -12.94 -16.34 -9.15
CA ASP A 123 -13.64 -15.66 -10.25
C ASP A 123 -15.13 -16.05 -10.36
N ASP A 124 -15.52 -17.19 -9.79
CA ASP A 124 -16.90 -17.66 -9.73
C ASP A 124 -17.64 -17.16 -8.47
N GLY A 125 -16.95 -16.46 -7.55
CA GLY A 125 -17.50 -15.91 -6.32
C GLY A 125 -17.54 -16.90 -5.14
N ASN A 126 -16.89 -18.05 -5.27
CA ASN A 126 -16.76 -19.03 -4.19
C ASN A 126 -15.60 -18.65 -3.26
N ASP A 127 -15.74 -18.96 -1.96
CA ASP A 127 -14.66 -18.78 -1.00
C ASP A 127 -13.46 -19.64 -1.36
N VAL A 128 -12.26 -19.02 -1.38
CA VAL A 128 -11.01 -19.76 -1.51
C VAL A 128 -10.55 -20.28 -0.14
N PRO A 129 -9.74 -21.35 -0.09
CA PRO A 129 -9.11 -21.83 1.14
C PRO A 129 -8.28 -20.73 1.85
N VAL A 130 -8.15 -20.85 3.17
CA VAL A 130 -7.28 -19.98 3.97
C VAL A 130 -5.85 -20.01 3.41
N CYS A 131 -5.19 -18.87 3.38
CA CYS A 131 -3.87 -18.61 2.77
C CYS A 131 -3.83 -18.63 1.23
N GLU A 132 -4.90 -18.95 0.54
CA GLU A 132 -4.96 -18.82 -0.91
C GLU A 132 -5.35 -17.41 -1.35
N VAL A 133 -4.86 -17.03 -2.55
CA VAL A 133 -5.09 -15.70 -3.14
C VAL A 133 -6.40 -15.70 -3.92
N GLY A 134 -7.20 -14.66 -3.71
CA GLY A 134 -8.41 -14.39 -4.47
C GLY A 134 -8.81 -12.92 -4.40
N GLU A 135 -9.94 -12.57 -4.97
CA GLU A 135 -10.47 -11.20 -4.88
C GLU A 135 -11.01 -10.93 -3.48
N ILE A 136 -10.64 -9.77 -2.93
CA ILE A 136 -11.13 -9.30 -1.64
C ILE A 136 -12.55 -8.77 -1.85
N VAL A 137 -13.53 -9.37 -1.18
CA VAL A 137 -14.89 -8.88 -1.15
C VAL A 137 -15.33 -8.60 0.29
N GLY A 138 -16.14 -7.57 0.48
CA GLY A 138 -16.55 -7.21 1.82
C GLY A 138 -17.88 -6.49 1.87
N ARG A 139 -18.45 -6.42 3.08
CA ARG A 139 -19.63 -5.63 3.38
C ARG A 139 -19.56 -5.08 4.80
N GLY A 140 -20.31 -4.03 5.05
CA GLY A 140 -20.32 -3.38 6.35
C GLY A 140 -21.33 -2.24 6.42
N PRO A 141 -21.45 -1.58 7.58
CA PRO A 141 -22.49 -0.57 7.82
C PRO A 141 -22.35 0.69 6.95
N VAL A 142 -21.18 0.92 6.33
CA VAL A 142 -20.93 2.07 5.46
C VAL A 142 -20.83 1.70 3.98
N LEU A 143 -21.29 0.48 3.60
CA LEU A 143 -21.35 0.10 2.19
C LEU A 143 -22.15 1.15 1.41
N MET A 144 -21.57 1.67 0.33
CA MET A 144 -22.19 2.69 -0.51
C MET A 144 -23.52 2.18 -1.10
N PRO A 145 -24.52 3.05 -1.27
CA PRO A 145 -25.75 2.70 -1.98
C PRO A 145 -25.54 2.52 -3.49
N GLY A 146 -24.43 3.02 -4.03
CA GLY A 146 -24.05 2.91 -5.43
C GLY A 146 -23.34 4.15 -5.97
N TYR A 147 -22.79 4.03 -7.18
CA TYR A 147 -22.18 5.15 -7.90
C TYR A 147 -23.23 6.09 -8.49
N TYR A 148 -23.03 7.40 -8.29
CA TYR A 148 -23.98 8.42 -8.73
C TYR A 148 -24.23 8.36 -10.24
N LYS A 149 -25.49 8.14 -10.64
CA LYS A 149 -25.95 7.98 -12.04
C LYS A 149 -25.24 6.87 -12.84
N ARG A 150 -24.64 5.88 -12.16
CA ARG A 150 -23.95 4.75 -12.80
C ARG A 150 -24.44 3.43 -12.22
N PRO A 151 -25.69 3.04 -12.49
CA PRO A 151 -26.21 1.74 -12.04
C PRO A 151 -25.47 0.56 -12.65
N ASP A 152 -24.92 0.71 -13.85
CA ASP A 152 -24.05 -0.24 -14.53
C ASP A 152 -22.82 -0.58 -13.68
N LEU A 153 -22.01 0.43 -13.29
CA LEU A 153 -20.85 0.24 -12.45
C LEU A 153 -21.21 -0.22 -11.04
N THR A 154 -22.36 0.19 -10.53
CA THR A 154 -22.83 -0.25 -9.22
C THR A 154 -23.09 -1.76 -9.22
N ALA A 155 -23.74 -2.29 -10.28
CA ALA A 155 -24.00 -3.72 -10.41
C ALA A 155 -22.72 -4.53 -10.65
N GLU A 156 -21.68 -3.95 -11.24
CA GLU A 156 -20.37 -4.57 -11.36
C GLU A 156 -19.65 -4.65 -10.01
N ALA A 157 -19.72 -3.57 -9.22
CA ALA A 157 -19.01 -3.46 -7.96
C ALA A 157 -19.73 -4.16 -6.80
N ILE A 158 -21.07 -4.16 -6.75
CA ILE A 158 -21.84 -4.77 -5.68
C ILE A 158 -22.65 -5.94 -6.24
N ARG A 159 -22.30 -7.16 -5.83
CA ARG A 159 -22.95 -8.40 -6.24
C ARG A 159 -23.45 -9.12 -4.99
N ASP A 160 -24.72 -9.46 -4.95
CA ASP A 160 -25.37 -10.16 -3.81
C ASP A 160 -25.09 -9.50 -2.44
N GLY A 161 -24.97 -8.15 -2.42
CA GLY A 161 -24.70 -7.37 -1.22
C GLY A 161 -23.24 -7.35 -0.77
N TRP A 162 -22.32 -7.88 -1.57
CA TRP A 162 -20.87 -7.83 -1.37
C TRP A 162 -20.22 -6.86 -2.33
N LEU A 163 -19.38 -5.99 -1.79
CA LEU A 163 -18.50 -5.12 -2.58
C LEU A 163 -17.32 -5.92 -3.10
N HIS A 164 -17.15 -6.00 -4.40
CA HIS A 164 -15.97 -6.52 -5.08
C HIS A 164 -14.93 -5.41 -5.20
N SER A 165 -13.82 -5.55 -4.49
CA SER A 165 -12.81 -4.49 -4.38
C SER A 165 -11.97 -4.30 -5.64
N GLY A 166 -11.82 -5.35 -6.45
CA GLY A 166 -10.84 -5.43 -7.52
C GLY A 166 -9.39 -5.54 -7.01
N ASP A 167 -9.20 -5.68 -5.70
CA ASP A 167 -7.92 -5.95 -5.07
C ASP A 167 -7.80 -7.44 -4.78
N LEU A 168 -6.61 -8.00 -4.92
CA LEU A 168 -6.28 -9.39 -4.58
C LEU A 168 -5.63 -9.45 -3.22
N GLY A 169 -5.97 -10.48 -2.45
CA GLY A 169 -5.41 -10.71 -1.14
C GLY A 169 -5.63 -12.13 -0.65
N ARG A 170 -5.14 -12.41 0.53
CA ARG A 170 -5.35 -13.66 1.24
C ARG A 170 -5.56 -13.40 2.74
N LEU A 171 -6.33 -14.24 3.38
CA LEU A 171 -6.44 -14.26 4.84
C LEU A 171 -5.50 -15.33 5.40
N ASP A 172 -4.85 -15.04 6.52
CA ASP A 172 -4.16 -16.08 7.27
C ASP A 172 -5.11 -16.79 8.26
N GLU A 173 -4.57 -17.78 8.99
CA GLU A 173 -5.35 -18.57 9.96
C GLU A 173 -5.93 -17.74 11.12
N ASP A 174 -5.35 -16.57 11.42
CA ASP A 174 -5.80 -15.65 12.45
C ASP A 174 -6.76 -14.56 11.89
N GLY A 175 -7.07 -14.61 10.59
CA GLY A 175 -7.99 -13.68 9.90
C GLY A 175 -7.34 -12.33 9.51
N TYR A 176 -6.02 -12.21 9.54
CA TYR A 176 -5.33 -11.02 9.05
C TYR A 176 -5.28 -11.02 7.52
N LEU A 177 -5.60 -9.86 6.92
CA LEU A 177 -5.58 -9.64 5.49
C LEU A 177 -4.19 -9.23 5.01
N TYR A 178 -3.67 -9.97 4.05
CA TYR A 178 -2.47 -9.61 3.30
C TYR A 178 -2.87 -9.19 1.90
N LEU A 179 -2.54 -7.95 1.54
CA LEU A 179 -2.73 -7.48 0.17
C LEU A 179 -1.68 -8.10 -0.73
N VAL A 180 -2.11 -8.62 -1.86
CA VAL A 180 -1.22 -9.17 -2.88
C VAL A 180 -1.00 -8.13 -3.97
N ASP A 181 -2.07 -7.73 -4.69
CA ASP A 181 -2.01 -6.66 -5.69
C ASP A 181 -3.42 -6.22 -6.14
N ARG A 182 -3.49 -5.39 -7.17
CA ARG A 182 -4.73 -5.14 -7.89
C ARG A 182 -4.92 -6.14 -9.03
N LYS A 183 -6.12 -6.67 -9.17
CA LYS A 183 -6.46 -7.61 -10.24
C LYS A 183 -6.07 -7.09 -11.63
N LYS A 184 -6.20 -5.78 -11.87
CA LYS A 184 -5.84 -5.11 -13.14
C LYS A 184 -4.36 -4.75 -13.29
N ASP A 185 -3.59 -4.73 -12.20
CA ASP A 185 -2.16 -4.36 -12.21
C ASP A 185 -1.26 -5.62 -12.20
N MET A 186 -1.88 -6.81 -12.06
CA MET A 186 -1.20 -8.11 -12.14
C MET A 186 -0.53 -8.29 -13.50
N ILE A 187 0.70 -8.75 -13.49
CA ILE A 187 1.52 -8.98 -14.68
C ILE A 187 1.33 -10.44 -15.11
N ILE A 188 1.06 -10.66 -16.39
CA ILE A 188 0.93 -12.02 -16.94
C ILE A 188 2.22 -12.38 -17.67
N SER A 189 3.16 -13.02 -16.97
CA SER A 189 4.45 -13.40 -17.51
C SER A 189 4.51 -14.89 -17.81
N GLY A 190 4.59 -15.27 -19.09
CA GLY A 190 4.61 -16.66 -19.52
C GLY A 190 3.36 -17.47 -19.15
N GLY A 191 2.21 -16.81 -19.00
CA GLY A 191 0.94 -17.43 -18.57
C GLY A 191 0.84 -17.63 -17.05
N VAL A 192 1.77 -17.07 -16.27
CA VAL A 192 1.76 -17.11 -14.81
C VAL A 192 1.48 -15.72 -14.25
N ASN A 193 0.66 -15.66 -13.22
CA ASN A 193 0.37 -14.43 -12.51
C ASN A 193 1.58 -14.02 -11.69
N VAL A 194 2.07 -12.79 -11.94
CA VAL A 194 3.14 -12.15 -11.18
C VAL A 194 2.57 -10.91 -10.52
N TYR A 195 2.78 -10.81 -9.25
CA TYR A 195 2.29 -9.69 -8.45
C TYR A 195 3.39 -8.64 -8.29
N PRO A 196 3.21 -7.42 -8.82
CA PRO A 196 4.17 -6.32 -8.68
C PRO A 196 4.67 -6.12 -7.27
N ARG A 197 3.79 -6.21 -6.29
CA ARG A 197 4.13 -5.99 -4.88
C ARG A 197 5.19 -6.94 -4.35
N ASP A 198 5.16 -8.22 -4.72
CA ASP A 198 6.17 -9.20 -4.26
C ASP A 198 7.57 -8.79 -4.73
N ILE A 199 7.66 -8.21 -5.93
CA ILE A 199 8.91 -7.69 -6.48
C ILE A 199 9.28 -6.36 -5.82
N GLU A 200 8.31 -5.47 -5.60
CA GLU A 200 8.51 -4.17 -4.93
C GLU A 200 9.13 -4.34 -3.54
N GLU A 201 8.62 -5.29 -2.73
CA GLU A 201 9.17 -5.60 -1.40
C GLU A 201 10.65 -6.06 -1.46
N LEU A 202 11.04 -6.74 -2.54
CA LEU A 202 12.44 -7.12 -2.74
C LEU A 202 13.30 -5.94 -3.20
N VAL A 203 12.79 -5.10 -4.11
CA VAL A 203 13.54 -3.96 -4.64
C VAL A 203 13.79 -2.90 -3.58
N VAL A 204 12.76 -2.57 -2.77
CA VAL A 204 12.86 -1.54 -1.72
C VAL A 204 13.81 -1.94 -0.59
N ALA A 205 14.05 -3.24 -0.39
CA ALA A 205 15.04 -3.73 0.57
C ALA A 205 16.51 -3.52 0.10
N HIS A 206 16.73 -3.01 -1.11
CA HIS A 206 18.08 -2.64 -1.57
C HIS A 206 18.51 -1.31 -0.93
N PRO A 207 19.72 -1.21 -0.30
CA PRO A 207 20.12 -0.07 0.50
C PRO A 207 20.08 1.29 -0.22
N SER A 208 20.27 1.32 -1.54
CA SER A 208 20.26 2.55 -2.33
C SER A 208 18.89 2.93 -2.88
N VAL A 209 17.84 2.10 -2.65
CA VAL A 209 16.50 2.34 -3.17
C VAL A 209 15.60 2.88 -2.07
N ARG A 210 15.07 4.08 -2.29
CA ARG A 210 14.13 4.74 -1.38
C ARG A 210 12.70 4.31 -1.61
N ASP A 211 12.31 4.15 -2.87
CA ASP A 211 10.94 3.81 -3.24
C ASP A 211 10.90 3.11 -4.60
N VAL A 212 9.88 2.30 -4.87
CA VAL A 212 9.77 1.50 -6.08
C VAL A 212 8.33 1.38 -6.55
N ALA A 213 8.15 1.31 -7.87
CA ALA A 213 6.90 0.92 -8.50
C ALA A 213 7.18 -0.08 -9.61
N VAL A 214 6.55 -1.25 -9.55
CA VAL A 214 6.70 -2.31 -10.55
C VAL A 214 5.43 -2.39 -11.40
N PHE A 215 5.60 -2.63 -12.68
CA PHE A 215 4.51 -2.83 -13.64
C PHE A 215 4.93 -3.79 -14.78
N GLY A 216 3.93 -4.32 -15.49
CA GLY A 216 4.17 -5.17 -16.67
C GLY A 216 4.44 -4.36 -17.91
N ALA A 217 5.50 -4.68 -18.64
CA ALA A 217 5.75 -4.19 -20.00
C ALA A 217 5.70 -5.35 -21.01
N PRO A 218 5.33 -5.10 -22.27
CA PRO A 218 5.26 -6.11 -23.31
C PRO A 218 6.60 -6.84 -23.50
N HIS A 219 6.56 -8.17 -23.62
CA HIS A 219 7.72 -8.99 -23.88
C HIS A 219 7.44 -10.03 -24.98
N PRO A 220 8.30 -10.14 -26.03
CA PRO A 220 8.01 -10.98 -27.21
C PRO A 220 7.78 -12.47 -26.88
N GLN A 221 8.44 -12.99 -25.85
CA GLN A 221 8.38 -14.40 -25.48
C GLN A 221 7.40 -14.68 -24.33
N TRP A 222 7.23 -13.74 -23.41
CA TRP A 222 6.52 -13.96 -22.15
C TRP A 222 5.15 -13.27 -22.10
N GLY A 223 4.77 -12.51 -23.13
CA GLY A 223 3.61 -11.63 -23.11
C GLY A 223 3.90 -10.34 -22.38
N GLU A 224 4.17 -10.42 -21.07
CA GLU A 224 4.68 -9.31 -20.26
C GLU A 224 5.91 -9.76 -19.45
N HIS A 225 6.69 -8.76 -19.01
CA HIS A 225 7.75 -8.92 -18.02
C HIS A 225 7.72 -7.78 -17.01
N PRO A 226 8.19 -8.01 -15.76
CA PRO A 226 8.27 -6.97 -14.76
C PRO A 226 9.31 -5.89 -15.13
N VAL A 227 8.92 -4.63 -14.97
CA VAL A 227 9.79 -3.44 -15.06
C VAL A 227 9.67 -2.68 -13.75
N ALA A 228 10.82 -2.26 -13.17
CA ALA A 228 10.87 -1.52 -11.93
C ALA A 228 11.32 -0.08 -12.16
N ALA A 229 10.45 0.88 -11.85
CA ALA A 229 10.81 2.28 -11.69
C ALA A 229 11.27 2.50 -10.25
N VAL A 230 12.44 3.10 -10.03
CA VAL A 230 13.02 3.32 -8.70
C VAL A 230 13.30 4.78 -8.43
N VAL A 231 13.13 5.19 -7.18
CA VAL A 231 13.65 6.45 -6.63
C VAL A 231 14.82 6.08 -5.75
N LEU A 232 15.99 6.66 -6.00
CA LEU A 232 17.22 6.33 -5.30
C LEU A 232 17.52 7.32 -4.18
N ASP A 233 18.14 6.85 -3.10
CA ASP A 233 18.77 7.67 -2.07
C ASP A 233 20.23 7.97 -2.41
N GLU A 234 20.92 7.02 -3.07
CA GLU A 234 22.31 7.13 -3.48
C GLU A 234 22.48 6.64 -4.91
N GLU A 235 23.42 7.22 -5.65
CA GLU A 235 23.73 6.79 -7.01
C GLU A 235 24.30 5.36 -7.00
N VAL A 236 23.69 4.48 -7.80
CA VAL A 236 24.06 3.06 -7.92
C VAL A 236 23.93 2.61 -9.36
N ASP A 237 24.70 1.58 -9.75
CA ASP A 237 24.49 0.93 -11.04
C ASP A 237 23.15 0.18 -11.04
N LEU A 238 22.24 0.56 -11.92
CA LEU A 238 20.91 -0.05 -12.04
C LEU A 238 20.97 -1.53 -12.39
N GLU A 239 22.02 -1.95 -13.08
CA GLU A 239 22.26 -3.38 -13.36
C GLU A 239 22.59 -4.16 -12.07
N GLU A 240 23.30 -3.52 -11.13
CA GLU A 240 23.54 -4.11 -9.80
C GLU A 240 22.21 -4.32 -9.05
N VAL A 241 21.34 -3.29 -9.02
CA VAL A 241 20.01 -3.40 -8.41
C VAL A 241 19.20 -4.51 -9.07
N ARG A 242 19.19 -4.56 -10.40
CA ARG A 242 18.47 -5.58 -11.17
C ARG A 242 18.96 -7.00 -10.84
N LEU A 243 20.27 -7.20 -10.81
CA LEU A 243 20.87 -8.48 -10.48
C LEU A 243 20.58 -8.88 -9.04
N TRP A 244 20.71 -7.93 -8.10
CA TRP A 244 20.41 -8.15 -6.69
C TRP A 244 18.98 -8.65 -6.45
N VAL A 245 17.99 -8.03 -7.12
CA VAL A 245 16.59 -8.45 -7.07
C VAL A 245 16.41 -9.81 -7.72
N ASN A 246 16.98 -10.01 -8.92
CA ASN A 246 16.82 -11.23 -9.70
C ASN A 246 17.46 -12.48 -9.08
N GLU A 247 18.35 -12.32 -8.11
CA GLU A 247 18.89 -13.40 -7.28
C GLU A 247 17.95 -13.80 -6.13
N ARG A 248 16.98 -12.94 -5.77
CA ARG A 248 16.10 -13.08 -4.61
C ARG A 248 14.68 -13.46 -4.96
N VAL A 249 14.26 -13.28 -6.22
CA VAL A 249 12.94 -13.73 -6.67
C VAL A 249 12.85 -15.26 -6.66
N GLU A 250 11.70 -15.77 -6.30
CA GLU A 250 11.48 -17.21 -6.16
C GLU A 250 11.44 -17.95 -7.51
N ALA A 251 10.99 -17.25 -8.57
CA ALA A 251 10.76 -17.88 -9.85
C ALA A 251 11.23 -17.02 -11.03
N ARG A 252 11.56 -17.69 -12.14
CA ARG A 252 12.10 -17.05 -13.35
C ARG A 252 11.16 -16.01 -13.97
N TYR A 253 9.86 -16.20 -13.87
CA TYR A 253 8.85 -15.30 -14.43
C TYR A 253 8.69 -14.01 -13.63
N GLN A 254 9.19 -13.96 -12.38
CA GLN A 254 9.25 -12.76 -11.54
C GLN A 254 10.47 -11.88 -11.82
N LYS A 255 11.43 -12.33 -12.63
CA LYS A 255 12.65 -11.59 -12.89
C LYS A 255 12.37 -10.26 -13.55
N VAL A 256 12.92 -9.21 -12.94
CA VAL A 256 12.86 -7.85 -13.46
C VAL A 256 13.70 -7.75 -14.73
N GLY A 257 13.08 -7.35 -15.82
CA GLY A 257 13.76 -7.17 -17.10
C GLY A 257 14.54 -5.87 -17.18
N VAL A 258 13.95 -4.79 -16.66
CA VAL A 258 14.53 -3.45 -16.67
C VAL A 258 14.32 -2.77 -15.32
N VAL A 259 15.36 -2.08 -14.83
CA VAL A 259 15.29 -1.11 -13.73
C VAL A 259 15.64 0.25 -14.30
N TYR A 260 14.87 1.30 -13.99
CA TYR A 260 15.14 2.66 -14.40
C TYR A 260 14.83 3.66 -13.29
N VAL A 261 15.53 4.79 -13.29
CA VAL A 261 15.39 5.82 -12.25
C VAL A 261 14.35 6.85 -12.65
N VAL A 262 13.58 7.28 -11.66
CA VAL A 262 12.74 8.48 -11.73
C VAL A 262 13.04 9.39 -10.55
N ASP A 263 12.89 10.69 -10.73
CA ASP A 263 13.09 11.67 -9.63
C ASP A 263 12.01 11.55 -8.57
N ALA A 264 10.77 11.32 -8.99
CA ALA A 264 9.62 11.11 -8.15
C ALA A 264 8.51 10.35 -8.92
N PHE A 265 7.66 9.63 -8.18
CA PHE A 265 6.50 8.99 -8.80
C PHE A 265 5.38 9.99 -9.11
N PRO A 266 4.68 9.83 -10.25
CA PRO A 266 3.42 10.51 -10.48
C PRO A 266 2.39 10.01 -9.47
N VAL A 267 1.78 10.94 -8.71
CA VAL A 267 0.78 10.60 -7.70
C VAL A 267 -0.55 11.32 -7.96
N ASN A 268 -1.63 10.72 -7.49
CA ASN A 268 -2.93 11.40 -7.48
C ASN A 268 -3.03 12.37 -6.28
N VAL A 269 -4.15 13.09 -6.17
CA VAL A 269 -4.41 14.03 -5.06
C VAL A 269 -4.41 13.39 -3.66
N ALA A 270 -4.53 12.08 -3.58
CA ALA A 270 -4.46 11.31 -2.34
C ALA A 270 -3.05 10.71 -2.07
N GLY A 271 -2.04 11.08 -2.86
CA GLY A 271 -0.66 10.59 -2.71
C GLY A 271 -0.41 9.17 -3.24
N LYS A 272 -1.38 8.56 -3.95
CA LYS A 272 -1.22 7.21 -4.51
C LYS A 272 -0.46 7.25 -5.83
N THR A 273 0.57 6.41 -5.94
CA THR A 273 1.36 6.22 -7.17
C THR A 273 0.49 5.78 -8.35
N LEU A 274 0.64 6.45 -9.47
CA LEU A 274 -0.07 6.20 -10.73
C LEU A 274 0.76 5.28 -11.63
N ARG A 275 0.80 3.97 -11.33
CA ARG A 275 1.55 2.97 -12.12
C ARG A 275 1.25 3.03 -13.62
N ARG A 276 0.00 3.31 -13.98
CA ARG A 276 -0.38 3.43 -15.39
C ARG A 276 0.41 4.55 -16.10
N VAL A 277 0.60 5.69 -15.44
CA VAL A 277 1.37 6.80 -16.02
C VAL A 277 2.84 6.39 -16.21
N LEU A 278 3.44 5.76 -15.20
CA LEU A 278 4.82 5.23 -15.31
C LEU A 278 4.96 4.22 -16.46
N ARG A 279 3.97 3.33 -16.62
CA ARG A 279 3.95 2.35 -17.71
C ARG A 279 3.83 3.05 -19.08
N ASP A 280 2.88 3.98 -19.20
CA ASP A 280 2.64 4.71 -20.45
C ASP A 280 3.91 5.50 -20.85
N ASP A 281 4.52 6.24 -19.92
CA ASP A 281 5.77 6.99 -20.13
C ASP A 281 6.94 6.08 -20.54
N TYR A 282 7.07 4.91 -19.90
CA TYR A 282 8.10 3.91 -20.25
C TYR A 282 7.92 3.33 -21.66
N LEU A 283 6.68 3.17 -22.12
CA LEU A 283 6.38 2.60 -23.44
C LEU A 283 6.49 3.63 -24.57
N GLU A 284 6.43 4.93 -24.24
CA GLU A 284 6.55 6.03 -25.21
C GLU A 284 8.02 6.49 -25.40
N GLY A 285 8.91 6.22 -24.45
CA GLY A 285 10.34 6.60 -24.48
C GLY A 285 11.25 5.50 -24.97
#